data_5575913afbc41d2637b7131082320ec0
#
_entry.id   5575913afbc41d2637b7131082320ec0
#
_cell.length_a   1.000
_cell.length_b   1.000
_cell.length_c   1.000
_cell.angle_alpha   90.00
_cell.angle_beta   90.00
_cell.angle_gamma   90.00
#
_symmetry.space_group_name_H-M   'P 1'
#
loop_
_entity.id
_entity.type
_entity.pdbx_description
1 polymer ?
#
loop_
_entity_poly.entity_id
_entity_poly.type
_entity_poly.pdbx_seq_one_letter_code
_entity_poly.pdbx_strand_id
1 'polypeptide(L)'
;MRALLARPRRKVVGLWSLVATLLILASAQPTAYGLDFPQSTRLVLPEATNLKSSMVDLSEGAPLFAQLDFSQSLFASEMALVASLTRQVEIARTPNGAKYVARQIMKTEYNWGSYQFACLNNLWTKESNWNYKARNPRTGAHGIPQSYPANRMEIVSSDWRKNPVTQMRWGLRYIEIRYDNPCRAWSKFKRSNYY
;
A
#
# COMPACT_ATOMS: atom_id res chain seq x y z
N MET A 1 -35.91 57.17 33.86
CA MET A 1 -34.66 56.38 33.78
C MET A 1 -34.92 54.97 34.30
N ARG A 2 -34.99 53.97 33.43
CA ARG A 2 -35.29 52.59 33.81
C ARG A 2 -34.04 51.76 33.63
N ALA A 3 -33.48 51.21 34.72
CA ALA A 3 -32.41 50.27 34.72
C ALA A 3 -32.89 48.89 34.27
N LEU A 4 -32.34 48.36 33.20
CA LEU A 4 -32.60 47.01 32.74
C LEU A 4 -31.68 46.04 33.49
N LEU A 5 -32.27 45.27 34.41
CA LEU A 5 -31.61 44.21 35.16
C LEU A 5 -31.31 43.03 34.22
N ALA A 6 -30.04 42.72 34.06
CA ALA A 6 -29.56 41.55 33.34
C ALA A 6 -29.89 40.25 34.11
N ARG A 7 -30.58 39.34 33.51
CA ARG A 7 -30.88 38.01 34.06
C ARG A 7 -29.68 37.06 33.96
N PRO A 8 -29.42 36.24 34.96
CA PRO A 8 -28.24 35.36 34.95
C PRO A 8 -28.39 34.19 34.01
N ARG A 9 -27.36 33.98 33.20
CA ARG A 9 -27.18 32.90 32.23
C ARG A 9 -26.84 31.53 32.85
N ARG A 10 -27.47 31.15 33.97
CA ARG A 10 -27.12 29.90 34.71
C ARG A 10 -27.56 28.58 34.02
N LYS A 11 -28.46 28.61 33.03
CA LYS A 11 -28.95 27.39 32.38
C LYS A 11 -28.10 26.93 31.17
N VAL A 12 -27.24 27.77 30.65
CA VAL A 12 -26.41 27.45 29.47
C VAL A 12 -25.12 26.71 29.85
N VAL A 13 -24.60 26.98 31.06
CA VAL A 13 -23.32 26.35 31.51
C VAL A 13 -23.48 24.83 31.73
N GLY A 14 -24.66 24.40 32.22
CA GLY A 14 -24.91 22.95 32.40
C GLY A 14 -25.03 22.17 31.12
N LEU A 15 -25.57 22.79 30.07
CA LEU A 15 -25.71 22.13 28.75
C LEU A 15 -24.37 21.92 28.05
N TRP A 16 -23.46 22.89 28.15
CA TRP A 16 -22.12 22.80 27.59
C TRP A 16 -21.24 21.79 28.31
N SER A 17 -21.42 21.62 29.62
CA SER A 17 -20.72 20.63 30.42
C SER A 17 -21.10 19.20 30.01
N LEU A 18 -22.39 18.93 29.74
CA LEU A 18 -22.86 17.63 29.26
C LEU A 18 -22.38 17.32 27.81
N VAL A 19 -22.35 18.33 26.94
CA VAL A 19 -21.84 18.17 25.58
C VAL A 19 -20.33 17.88 25.59
N ALA A 20 -19.58 18.59 26.46
CA ALA A 20 -18.14 18.35 26.58
C ALA A 20 -17.82 16.96 27.14
N THR A 21 -18.56 16.46 28.12
CA THR A 21 -18.40 15.09 28.64
C THR A 21 -18.78 14.01 27.62
N LEU A 22 -19.82 14.25 26.81
CA LEU A 22 -20.23 13.35 25.74
C LEU A 22 -19.20 13.29 24.60
N LEU A 23 -18.58 14.43 24.27
CA LEU A 23 -17.50 14.49 23.29
C LEU A 23 -16.22 13.80 23.78
N ILE A 24 -15.91 13.89 25.07
CA ILE A 24 -14.75 13.21 25.66
C ILE A 24 -14.99 11.69 25.70
N LEU A 25 -16.20 11.22 25.99
CA LEU A 25 -16.56 9.81 25.94
C LEU A 25 -16.59 9.25 24.52
N ALA A 26 -16.98 10.07 23.53
CA ALA A 26 -16.93 9.68 22.12
C ALA A 26 -15.50 9.61 21.57
N SER A 27 -14.56 10.39 22.12
CA SER A 27 -13.14 10.34 21.73
C SER A 27 -12.37 9.20 22.38
N ALA A 28 -12.93 8.56 23.42
CA ALA A 28 -12.34 7.40 24.10
C ALA A 28 -12.77 6.06 23.49
N GLN A 29 -13.60 6.06 22.45
CA GLN A 29 -13.83 4.84 21.69
C GLN A 29 -12.57 4.55 20.87
N PRO A 30 -11.96 3.36 21.02
CA PRO A 30 -10.93 2.95 20.09
C PRO A 30 -11.59 2.96 18.71
N THR A 31 -11.13 3.82 17.83
CA THR A 31 -11.48 3.81 16.40
C THR A 31 -10.87 2.57 15.77
N ALA A 32 -11.33 1.41 16.22
CA ALA A 32 -11.08 0.12 15.60
C ALA A 32 -12.02 -0.06 14.38
N TYR A 33 -12.18 0.99 13.57
CA TYR A 33 -12.43 0.81 12.16
C TYR A 33 -11.08 0.86 11.46
N GLY A 34 -10.11 0.10 11.98
CA GLY A 34 -9.04 -0.41 11.20
C GLY A 34 -9.70 -1.22 10.10
N LEU A 35 -9.58 -0.76 8.86
CA LEU A 35 -9.60 -1.68 7.76
C LEU A 35 -8.61 -2.77 8.18
N ASP A 36 -9.11 -3.96 8.49
CA ASP A 36 -8.30 -5.15 8.61
C ASP A 36 -7.65 -5.37 7.25
N PHE A 37 -6.56 -4.65 7.05
CA PHE A 37 -5.63 -5.07 6.03
C PHE A 37 -5.16 -6.45 6.49
N PRO A 38 -5.22 -7.46 5.62
CA PRO A 38 -4.58 -8.71 5.95
C PRO A 38 -3.17 -8.32 6.37
N GLN A 39 -2.92 -8.44 7.67
CA GLN A 39 -1.61 -8.33 8.29
C GLN A 39 -0.68 -9.00 7.31
N SER A 40 0.32 -8.24 6.86
CA SER A 40 1.39 -8.75 6.00
C SER A 40 1.43 -10.26 6.20
N THR A 41 1.17 -11.02 5.16
CA THR A 41 1.20 -12.47 5.24
C THR A 41 2.48 -12.79 6.01
N ARG A 42 2.35 -12.90 7.32
CA ARG A 42 3.33 -13.59 8.11
C ARG A 42 3.42 -14.88 7.35
N LEU A 43 4.53 -15.10 6.69
CA LEU A 43 4.89 -16.45 6.29
C LEU A 43 4.76 -17.24 7.59
N VAL A 44 3.59 -17.83 7.80
CA VAL A 44 3.40 -18.85 8.79
C VAL A 44 4.21 -19.98 8.18
N LEU A 45 5.47 -20.00 8.51
CA LEU A 45 6.25 -21.22 8.42
C LEU A 45 5.37 -22.25 9.09
N PRO A 46 4.98 -23.33 8.40
CA PRO A 46 4.23 -24.39 9.04
C PRO A 46 5.00 -24.75 10.29
N GLU A 47 4.32 -24.58 11.42
CA GLU A 47 4.91 -24.80 12.73
C GLU A 47 5.53 -26.19 12.70
N ALA A 48 6.81 -26.28 13.02
CA ALA A 48 7.60 -27.54 13.00
C ALA A 48 7.01 -28.67 13.89
N THR A 49 5.85 -28.42 14.51
CA THR A 49 5.13 -29.36 15.35
C THR A 49 4.44 -30.50 14.62
N ASN A 50 4.16 -30.34 13.30
CA ASN A 50 3.56 -31.42 12.50
C ASN A 50 4.58 -32.32 11.78
N LEU A 51 5.88 -32.01 11.90
CA LEU A 51 6.93 -32.89 11.39
C LEU A 51 7.19 -34.14 12.26
N LYS A 52 6.52 -34.24 13.42
CA LYS A 52 6.70 -35.39 14.32
C LYS A 52 5.88 -36.64 13.98
N SER A 53 4.91 -36.57 13.05
CA SER A 53 4.10 -37.75 12.72
C SER A 53 4.51 -38.41 11.38
N SER A 54 5.52 -37.91 10.69
CA SER A 54 6.17 -38.60 9.58
C SER A 54 7.62 -38.86 9.95
N MET A 55 7.84 -39.51 11.10
CA MET A 55 9.10 -40.17 11.32
C MET A 55 9.15 -41.36 10.35
N VAL A 56 9.63 -41.12 9.18
CA VAL A 56 10.25 -42.17 8.37
C VAL A 56 11.35 -42.74 9.24
N ASP A 57 11.22 -44.04 9.49
CA ASP A 57 12.16 -44.85 10.28
C ASP A 57 13.58 -44.61 9.72
N LEU A 58 14.37 -43.82 10.43
CA LEU A 58 15.76 -43.50 10.10
C LEU A 58 16.72 -44.61 10.50
N SER A 59 16.23 -45.85 10.66
CA SER A 59 17.07 -47.00 11.05
C SER A 59 17.93 -47.57 9.92
N GLU A 60 17.72 -47.17 8.66
CA GLU A 60 18.59 -47.59 7.55
C GLU A 60 18.92 -46.42 6.57
N GLY A 61 20.08 -45.79 6.83
CA GLY A 61 20.96 -45.28 5.80
C GLY A 61 20.44 -44.28 4.77
N ALA A 62 19.48 -43.41 5.11
CA ALA A 62 19.18 -42.27 4.24
C ALA A 62 20.40 -41.30 4.28
N PRO A 63 21.10 -41.06 3.15
CA PRO A 63 22.31 -40.28 3.21
C PRO A 63 22.04 -38.86 3.67
N LEU A 64 22.82 -38.38 4.62
CA LEU A 64 22.86 -37.02 5.15
C LEU A 64 22.85 -35.94 4.04
N PHE A 65 23.26 -36.33 2.86
CA PHE A 65 23.27 -35.53 1.62
C PHE A 65 21.88 -35.12 1.09
N ALA A 66 20.85 -35.93 1.33
CA ALA A 66 19.49 -35.59 0.86
C ALA A 66 18.87 -34.43 1.65
N GLN A 67 19.23 -34.27 2.93
CA GLN A 67 18.78 -33.12 3.76
C GLN A 67 19.56 -31.83 3.42
N LEU A 68 20.82 -31.94 3.04
CA LEU A 68 21.65 -30.81 2.62
C LEU A 68 21.17 -30.25 1.29
N ASP A 69 20.78 -31.10 0.34
CA ASP A 69 20.28 -30.67 -0.98
C ASP A 69 18.95 -29.92 -0.88
N PHE A 70 18.06 -30.33 0.01
CA PHE A 70 16.77 -29.65 0.20
C PHE A 70 16.93 -28.25 0.81
N SER A 71 17.76 -28.11 1.83
CA SER A 71 18.03 -26.79 2.43
C SER A 71 18.74 -25.85 1.45
N GLN A 72 19.70 -26.35 0.71
CA GLN A 72 20.40 -25.58 -0.34
C GLN A 72 19.46 -25.14 -1.45
N SER A 73 18.51 -25.98 -1.86
CA SER A 73 17.51 -25.63 -2.89
C SER A 73 16.56 -24.54 -2.42
N LEU A 74 16.15 -24.54 -1.15
CA LEU A 74 15.32 -23.48 -0.56
C LEU A 74 16.08 -22.15 -0.52
N PHE A 75 17.33 -22.14 -0.03
CA PHE A 75 18.15 -20.93 -0.02
C PHE A 75 18.39 -20.37 -1.42
N ALA A 76 18.65 -21.25 -2.38
CA ALA A 76 18.82 -20.83 -3.78
C ALA A 76 17.55 -20.18 -4.35
N SER A 77 16.38 -20.73 -4.05
CA SER A 77 15.09 -20.18 -4.50
C SER A 77 14.77 -18.83 -3.86
N GLU A 78 15.04 -18.68 -2.56
CA GLU A 78 14.87 -17.41 -1.84
C GLU A 78 15.81 -16.33 -2.37
N MET A 79 17.07 -16.66 -2.58
CA MET A 79 18.06 -15.75 -3.15
C MET A 79 17.69 -15.34 -4.58
N ALA A 80 17.20 -16.26 -5.40
CA ALA A 80 16.71 -15.96 -6.74
C ALA A 80 15.51 -15.01 -6.71
N LEU A 81 14.58 -15.20 -5.76
CA LEU A 81 13.43 -14.31 -5.58
C LEU A 81 13.88 -12.89 -5.18
N VAL A 82 14.75 -12.77 -4.17
CA VAL A 82 15.30 -11.49 -3.73
C VAL A 82 16.02 -10.79 -4.89
N ALA A 83 16.85 -11.51 -5.63
CA ALA A 83 17.56 -10.98 -6.79
C ALA A 83 16.56 -10.48 -7.87
N SER A 84 15.49 -11.21 -8.13
CA SER A 84 14.47 -10.82 -9.11
C SER A 84 13.72 -9.56 -8.70
N LEU A 85 13.34 -9.44 -7.43
CA LEU A 85 12.68 -8.24 -6.88
C LEU A 85 13.60 -7.02 -6.92
N THR A 86 14.86 -7.19 -6.54
CA THR A 86 15.86 -6.12 -6.61
C THR A 86 16.05 -5.65 -8.06
N ARG A 87 16.14 -6.58 -8.99
CA ARG A 87 16.26 -6.28 -10.42
C ARG A 87 15.05 -5.53 -10.95
N GLN A 88 13.81 -5.88 -10.52
CA GLN A 88 12.61 -5.12 -10.89
C GLN A 88 12.70 -3.67 -10.43
N VAL A 89 13.16 -3.43 -9.21
CA VAL A 89 13.32 -2.07 -8.67
C VAL A 89 14.33 -1.28 -9.51
N GLU A 90 15.49 -1.87 -9.83
CA GLU A 90 16.50 -1.18 -10.63
C GLU A 90 16.01 -0.88 -12.05
N ILE A 91 15.34 -1.81 -12.72
CA ILE A 91 14.73 -1.57 -14.03
C ILE A 91 13.73 -0.40 -13.95
N ALA A 92 12.89 -0.38 -12.91
CA ALA A 92 11.83 0.62 -12.75
C ALA A 92 12.35 2.03 -12.41
N ARG A 93 13.64 2.23 -12.16
CA ARG A 93 14.22 3.57 -11.92
C ARG A 93 14.21 4.47 -13.15
N THR A 94 14.06 3.91 -14.34
CA THR A 94 13.89 4.65 -15.58
C THR A 94 12.42 4.72 -15.99
N PRO A 95 11.96 5.78 -16.67
CA PRO A 95 10.57 5.86 -17.12
C PRO A 95 10.13 4.68 -18.01
N ASN A 96 10.98 4.22 -18.91
CA ASN A 96 10.67 3.09 -19.78
C ASN A 96 10.63 1.77 -18.99
N GLY A 97 11.56 1.59 -18.06
CA GLY A 97 11.58 0.43 -17.18
C GLY A 97 10.38 0.41 -16.22
N ALA A 98 9.98 1.57 -15.67
CA ALA A 98 8.75 1.69 -14.86
C ALA A 98 7.51 1.29 -15.66
N LYS A 99 7.39 1.73 -16.91
CA LYS A 99 6.31 1.31 -17.82
C LYS A 99 6.30 -0.20 -18.06
N TYR A 100 7.47 -0.79 -18.25
CA TYR A 100 7.61 -2.24 -18.41
C TYR A 100 7.15 -2.99 -17.16
N VAL A 101 7.67 -2.63 -15.99
CA VAL A 101 7.32 -3.27 -14.72
C VAL A 101 5.84 -3.07 -14.38
N ALA A 102 5.29 -1.87 -14.61
CA ALA A 102 3.87 -1.61 -14.41
C ALA A 102 2.97 -2.54 -15.24
N ARG A 103 3.33 -2.80 -16.52
CA ARG A 103 2.57 -3.77 -17.36
C ARG A 103 2.56 -5.17 -16.76
N GLN A 104 3.68 -5.61 -16.20
CA GLN A 104 3.75 -6.92 -15.55
C GLN A 104 2.84 -6.96 -14.33
N ILE A 105 2.95 -5.99 -13.43
CA ILE A 105 2.10 -5.88 -12.24
C ILE A 105 0.62 -5.85 -12.63
N MET A 106 0.25 -5.02 -13.59
CA MET A 106 -1.13 -4.90 -14.07
C MET A 106 -1.69 -6.22 -14.59
N LYS A 107 -0.88 -6.98 -15.33
CA LYS A 107 -1.27 -8.27 -15.88
C LYS A 107 -1.42 -9.33 -14.81
N THR A 108 -0.44 -9.41 -13.88
CA THR A 108 -0.36 -10.50 -12.90
C THR A 108 -1.25 -10.27 -11.67
N GLU A 109 -1.35 -9.03 -11.19
CA GLU A 109 -2.04 -8.72 -9.93
C GLU A 109 -3.48 -8.22 -10.16
N TYR A 110 -3.79 -7.60 -11.33
CA TYR A 110 -5.09 -6.96 -11.61
C TYR A 110 -5.83 -7.52 -12.83
N ASN A 111 -5.21 -8.39 -13.60
CA ASN A 111 -5.73 -8.85 -14.90
C ASN A 111 -6.06 -7.69 -15.87
N TRP A 112 -5.32 -6.59 -15.80
CA TRP A 112 -5.47 -5.43 -16.66
C TRP A 112 -4.56 -5.52 -17.89
N GLY A 113 -5.15 -5.55 -19.08
CA GLY A 113 -4.44 -5.68 -20.34
C GLY A 113 -3.95 -4.36 -20.94
N SER A 114 -3.54 -4.41 -22.20
CA SER A 114 -2.93 -3.29 -22.93
C SER A 114 -3.82 -2.06 -23.02
N TYR A 115 -5.13 -2.22 -23.14
CA TYR A 115 -6.08 -1.11 -23.16
C TYR A 115 -6.03 -0.30 -21.85
N GLN A 116 -6.07 -0.98 -20.71
CA GLN A 116 -5.97 -0.31 -19.41
C GLN A 116 -4.59 0.32 -19.20
N PHE A 117 -3.53 -0.33 -19.72
CA PHE A 117 -2.20 0.24 -19.67
C PHE A 117 -2.08 1.54 -20.48
N ALA A 118 -2.72 1.64 -21.65
CA ALA A 118 -2.73 2.88 -22.43
C ALA A 118 -3.31 4.05 -21.62
N CYS A 119 -4.41 3.83 -20.90
CA CYS A 119 -4.99 4.82 -20.00
C CYS A 119 -4.06 5.20 -18.85
N LEU A 120 -3.44 4.21 -18.19
CA LEU A 120 -2.47 4.43 -17.13
C LEU A 120 -1.26 5.22 -17.62
N ASN A 121 -0.75 4.87 -18.81
CA ASN A 121 0.38 5.57 -19.40
C ASN A 121 0.08 7.06 -19.64
N ASN A 122 -1.11 7.37 -20.15
CA ASN A 122 -1.54 8.74 -20.33
C ASN A 122 -1.63 9.48 -18.99
N LEU A 123 -2.21 8.84 -17.97
CA LEU A 123 -2.38 9.40 -16.65
C LEU A 123 -1.03 9.70 -15.98
N TRP A 124 -0.17 8.69 -15.82
CA TRP A 124 1.10 8.86 -15.12
C TRP A 124 2.16 9.64 -15.90
N THR A 125 1.99 9.77 -17.22
CA THR A 125 2.77 10.72 -18.01
C THR A 125 2.40 12.17 -17.63
N LYS A 126 1.12 12.46 -17.43
CA LYS A 126 0.66 13.79 -16.97
C LYS A 126 1.05 14.08 -15.52
N GLU A 127 1.05 13.08 -14.65
CA GLU A 127 1.40 13.24 -13.24
C GLU A 127 2.89 13.51 -13.01
N SER A 128 3.75 12.69 -13.57
CA SER A 128 5.18 12.71 -13.24
C SER A 128 6.11 12.41 -14.42
N ASN A 129 5.57 12.16 -15.61
CA ASN A 129 6.30 11.56 -16.72
C ASN A 129 7.02 10.24 -16.29
N TRP A 130 6.37 9.45 -15.43
CA TRP A 130 6.91 8.20 -14.86
C TRP A 130 8.18 8.38 -14.02
N ASN A 131 8.41 9.59 -13.54
CA ASN A 131 9.57 9.89 -12.70
C ASN A 131 9.26 9.59 -11.23
N TYR A 132 9.86 8.55 -10.67
CA TYR A 132 9.69 8.18 -9.27
C TYR A 132 10.25 9.21 -8.28
N LYS A 133 11.13 10.11 -8.71
CA LYS A 133 11.67 11.20 -7.91
C LYS A 133 10.85 12.49 -7.99
N ALA A 134 9.83 12.52 -8.85
CA ALA A 134 9.01 13.72 -9.03
C ALA A 134 8.38 14.15 -7.70
N ARG A 135 8.46 15.44 -7.40
CA ARG A 135 7.84 16.04 -6.22
C ARG A 135 7.24 17.39 -6.58
N ASN A 136 5.98 17.56 -6.27
CA ASN A 136 5.34 18.85 -6.41
C ASN A 136 5.78 19.78 -5.27
N PRO A 137 6.41 20.94 -5.54
CA PRO A 137 6.95 21.80 -4.49
C PRO A 137 5.87 22.50 -3.65
N ARG A 138 4.65 22.65 -4.18
CA ARG A 138 3.54 23.32 -3.48
C ARG A 138 2.78 22.36 -2.59
N THR A 139 2.45 21.18 -3.11
CA THR A 139 1.59 20.22 -2.41
C THR A 139 2.40 19.17 -1.66
N GLY A 140 3.61 18.85 -2.11
CA GLY A 140 4.39 17.72 -1.62
C GLY A 140 3.98 16.38 -2.24
N ALA A 141 3.09 16.36 -3.23
CA ALA A 141 2.76 15.15 -3.98
C ALA A 141 4.03 14.51 -4.55
N HIS A 142 4.12 13.17 -4.49
CA HIS A 142 5.38 12.48 -4.74
C HIS A 142 5.25 11.26 -5.64
N GLY A 143 6.31 11.06 -6.43
CA GLY A 143 6.56 9.85 -7.19
C GLY A 143 5.72 9.70 -8.46
N ILE A 144 5.76 8.50 -9.03
CA ILE A 144 5.08 8.18 -10.29
C ILE A 144 3.58 8.53 -10.25
N PRO A 145 2.81 8.15 -9.20
CA PRO A 145 1.37 8.43 -9.13
C PRO A 145 1.03 9.80 -8.54
N GLN A 146 2.02 10.62 -8.15
CA GLN A 146 1.83 11.89 -7.45
C GLN A 146 0.93 11.77 -6.20
N SER A 147 1.24 10.78 -5.35
CA SER A 147 0.49 10.56 -4.10
C SER A 147 0.48 11.79 -3.20
N TYR A 148 -0.70 12.18 -2.72
CA TYR A 148 -0.88 13.26 -1.74
C TYR A 148 -1.88 12.87 -0.64
N PRO A 149 -1.51 12.95 0.64
CA PRO A 149 -0.14 13.08 1.17
C PRO A 149 0.75 11.91 0.76
N ALA A 150 2.04 12.18 0.54
CA ALA A 150 2.98 11.18 0.00
C ALA A 150 3.19 9.97 0.92
N ASN A 151 3.10 10.15 2.25
CA ASN A 151 3.24 9.09 3.24
C ASN A 151 2.14 8.02 3.18
N ARG A 152 1.05 8.24 2.45
CA ARG A 152 0.05 7.17 2.19
C ARG A 152 0.66 5.94 1.52
N MET A 153 1.78 6.10 0.84
CA MET A 153 2.49 4.98 0.22
C MET A 153 3.17 4.05 1.23
N GLU A 154 3.33 4.47 2.50
CA GLU A 154 3.87 3.64 3.59
C GLU A 154 3.04 2.37 3.86
N ILE A 155 1.77 2.38 3.49
CA ILE A 155 0.90 1.19 3.59
C ILE A 155 1.38 0.03 2.72
N VAL A 156 2.16 0.31 1.67
CA VAL A 156 2.76 -0.71 0.82
C VAL A 156 4.16 -1.07 1.35
N SER A 157 5.00 -0.07 1.58
CA SER A 157 6.34 -0.24 2.16
C SER A 157 6.92 1.12 2.58
N SER A 158 7.78 1.13 3.59
CA SER A 158 8.48 2.33 4.09
C SER A 158 9.53 2.88 3.11
N ASP A 159 9.93 2.10 2.10
CA ASP A 159 10.93 2.44 1.10
C ASP A 159 10.41 3.30 -0.07
N TRP A 160 9.14 3.67 -0.06
CA TRP A 160 8.42 4.33 -1.15
C TRP A 160 9.15 5.56 -1.74
N ARG A 161 9.96 6.25 -0.95
CA ARG A 161 10.71 7.43 -1.45
C ARG A 161 11.73 7.07 -2.52
N LYS A 162 12.27 5.87 -2.48
CA LYS A 162 13.37 5.41 -3.33
C LYS A 162 13.00 4.22 -4.21
N ASN A 163 11.84 3.61 -3.96
CA ASN A 163 11.38 2.42 -4.66
C ASN A 163 10.21 2.71 -5.60
N PRO A 164 10.45 2.76 -6.92
CA PRO A 164 9.39 2.99 -7.90
C PRO A 164 8.34 1.88 -7.93
N VAL A 165 8.70 0.63 -7.58
CA VAL A 165 7.75 -0.49 -7.57
C VAL A 165 6.72 -0.31 -6.45
N THR A 166 7.16 0.10 -5.25
CA THR A 166 6.28 0.47 -4.14
C THR A 166 5.30 1.57 -4.54
N GLN A 167 5.79 2.62 -5.22
CA GLN A 167 4.94 3.72 -5.69
C GLN A 167 3.89 3.24 -6.71
N MET A 168 4.31 2.42 -7.66
CA MET A 168 3.40 1.88 -8.68
C MET A 168 2.34 0.96 -8.07
N ARG A 169 2.70 0.06 -7.16
CA ARG A 169 1.73 -0.81 -6.46
C ARG A 169 0.72 0.00 -5.66
N TRP A 170 1.17 1.03 -4.95
CA TRP A 170 0.27 1.93 -4.26
C TRP A 170 -0.69 2.63 -5.24
N GLY A 171 -0.16 3.19 -6.32
CA GLY A 171 -0.96 3.91 -7.31
C GLY A 171 -1.98 3.03 -8.03
N LEU A 172 -1.62 1.79 -8.38
CA LEU A 172 -2.53 0.82 -9.01
C LEU A 172 -3.65 0.41 -8.04
N ARG A 173 -3.30 0.14 -6.78
CA ARG A 173 -4.29 -0.16 -5.73
C ARG A 173 -5.23 1.03 -5.49
N TYR A 174 -4.71 2.25 -5.45
CA TYR A 174 -5.53 3.45 -5.33
C TYR A 174 -6.51 3.58 -6.50
N ILE A 175 -6.04 3.34 -7.73
CA ILE A 175 -6.88 3.36 -8.94
C ILE A 175 -7.97 2.27 -8.86
N GLU A 176 -7.64 1.07 -8.45
CA GLU A 176 -8.60 -0.04 -8.28
C GLU A 176 -9.71 0.35 -7.30
N ILE A 177 -9.35 0.74 -6.07
CA ILE A 177 -10.32 1.04 -5.01
C ILE A 177 -11.18 2.24 -5.35
N ARG A 178 -10.61 3.28 -5.99
CA ARG A 178 -11.30 4.56 -6.20
C ARG A 178 -12.03 4.66 -7.53
N TYR A 179 -11.53 3.96 -8.54
CA TYR A 179 -11.98 4.10 -9.93
C TYR A 179 -12.24 2.77 -10.63
N ASP A 180 -12.04 1.64 -9.99
CA ASP A 180 -12.13 0.31 -10.57
C ASP A 180 -11.00 -0.05 -11.54
N ASN A 181 -10.61 0.92 -12.40
CA ASN A 181 -9.61 0.66 -13.42
C ASN A 181 -8.95 1.96 -13.94
N PRO A 182 -7.79 1.85 -14.61
CA PRO A 182 -7.05 2.97 -15.13
C PRO A 182 -7.79 3.88 -16.10
N CYS A 183 -8.66 3.32 -16.95
CA CYS A 183 -9.39 4.13 -17.92
C CYS A 183 -10.45 5.01 -17.28
N ARG A 184 -11.08 4.57 -16.19
CA ARG A 184 -11.98 5.41 -15.40
C ARG A 184 -11.22 6.51 -14.66
N ALA A 185 -10.06 6.20 -14.09
CA ALA A 185 -9.18 7.21 -13.48
C ALA A 185 -8.74 8.26 -14.51
N TRP A 186 -8.31 7.83 -15.69
CA TRP A 186 -7.94 8.73 -16.77
C TRP A 186 -9.12 9.60 -17.25
N SER A 187 -10.31 9.03 -17.34
CA SER A 187 -11.52 9.79 -17.68
C SER A 187 -11.86 10.84 -16.64
N LYS A 188 -11.66 10.54 -15.34
CA LYS A 188 -11.79 11.52 -14.25
C LYS A 188 -10.75 12.63 -14.42
N PHE A 189 -9.47 12.27 -14.60
CA PHE A 189 -8.38 13.24 -14.77
C PHE A 189 -8.64 14.21 -15.91
N LYS A 190 -9.11 13.74 -17.07
CA LYS A 190 -9.43 14.60 -18.22
C LYS A 190 -10.48 15.67 -17.92
N ARG A 191 -11.39 15.41 -16.96
CA ARG A 191 -12.45 16.39 -16.62
C ARG A 191 -12.05 17.35 -15.51
N SER A 192 -11.13 16.98 -14.64
CA SER A 192 -10.86 17.73 -13.40
C SER A 192 -9.39 18.01 -13.13
N ASN A 193 -8.48 17.54 -13.98
CA ASN A 193 -7.02 17.63 -13.81
C ASN A 193 -6.49 17.01 -12.49
N TYR A 194 -7.26 16.08 -11.89
CA TYR A 194 -6.84 15.23 -10.76
C TYR A 194 -7.61 13.91 -10.78
N TYR A 195 -7.08 12.92 -10.05
CA TYR A 195 -7.74 11.62 -9.86
C TYR A 195 -7.53 11.11 -8.45
#